data_f18da62a38ca15f2c168146a959b42b8
#
_entry.id   f18da62a38ca15f2c168146a959b42b8
#
_cell.length_a   1.000
_cell.length_b   1.000
_cell.length_c   1.000
_cell.angle_alpha   90.00
_cell.angle_beta   90.00
_cell.angle_gamma   90.00
#
_symmetry.space_group_name_H-M   'P 1'
#
loop_
_entity.id
_entity.type
_entity.pdbx_description
1 polymer ?
#
loop_
_entity_poly.entity_id
_entity_poly.type
_entity_poly.pdbx_seq_one_letter_code
_entity_poly.pdbx_strand_id
1 'polypeptide(L)'
;MTISEKAKETTERLNKFMDNHIYPNESKYAKQIDDFGNNRWQVVPIVEELKETAKNDDLWNLFLPESEYGSGYTNEEYAPMCEIMGRSMWSAEVFNCSAPDTGNMEVLVRYGTKEQKEKYLTPLLEGKIRSAFAMTEPAVASSDATNIESEIKMEGNQYVINGTKWWTSGAMDPRCQFYIFMGKTDPDNENIHKQQSMILIDKDTPGINIKRHLPVFGYDDAPHGHAEIEFKDVRVPPENILLGEGRGFEIAQGRLGPGRIHHCMRTIGLAERTLETMIKRLMTR
;
A
#
# COMPACT_ATOMS: atom_id res chain seq x y z
N MET A 1 23.87 -14.67 -6.88
CA MET A 1 24.25 -14.00 -5.62
C MET A 1 23.90 -14.92 -4.46
N THR A 2 24.53 -14.77 -3.31
CA THR A 2 24.33 -15.72 -2.20
C THR A 2 23.38 -15.07 -1.20
N ILE A 3 22.23 -15.67 -0.94
CA ILE A 3 21.29 -15.27 0.12
C ILE A 3 22.02 -15.34 1.47
N SER A 4 21.94 -14.29 2.27
CA SER A 4 22.57 -14.24 3.59
C SER A 4 21.96 -15.26 4.57
N GLU A 5 22.74 -15.70 5.57
CA GLU A 5 22.23 -16.59 6.62
C GLU A 5 21.06 -15.94 7.38
N LYS A 6 21.15 -14.63 7.67
CA LYS A 6 20.04 -13.86 8.26
C LYS A 6 18.74 -14.01 7.45
N ALA A 7 18.81 -13.89 6.13
CA ALA A 7 17.64 -14.00 5.25
C ALA A 7 17.07 -15.43 5.24
N LYS A 8 17.94 -16.46 5.25
CA LYS A 8 17.52 -17.87 5.34
C LYS A 8 16.79 -18.16 6.65
N GLU A 9 17.39 -17.78 7.78
CA GLU A 9 16.79 -17.94 9.11
C GLU A 9 15.44 -17.24 9.23
N THR A 10 15.33 -16.02 8.67
CA THR A 10 14.07 -15.28 8.67
C THR A 10 13.02 -15.97 7.78
N THR A 11 13.43 -16.48 6.63
CA THR A 11 12.55 -17.26 5.75
C THR A 11 12.03 -18.52 6.44
N GLU A 12 12.85 -19.23 7.20
CA GLU A 12 12.42 -20.39 7.99
C GLU A 12 11.45 -20.02 9.11
N ARG A 13 11.72 -18.92 9.84
CA ARG A 13 10.80 -18.39 10.87
C ARG A 13 9.47 -17.97 10.26
N LEU A 14 9.49 -17.31 9.11
CA LEU A 14 8.28 -16.90 8.40
C LEU A 14 7.45 -18.12 7.98
N ASN A 15 8.05 -19.19 7.44
CA ASN A 15 7.33 -20.41 7.12
C ASN A 15 6.66 -21.01 8.36
N LYS A 16 7.38 -21.11 9.48
CA LYS A 16 6.80 -21.59 10.75
C LYS A 16 5.65 -20.72 11.23
N PHE A 17 5.77 -19.39 11.07
CA PHE A 17 4.70 -18.48 11.41
C PHE A 17 3.45 -18.70 10.54
N MET A 18 3.64 -18.88 9.24
CA MET A 18 2.53 -19.19 8.32
C MET A 18 1.81 -20.48 8.73
N ASP A 19 2.57 -21.54 9.02
CA ASP A 19 2.03 -22.83 9.43
C ASP A 19 1.29 -22.78 10.78
N ASN A 20 1.84 -22.06 11.75
CA ASN A 20 1.31 -22.05 13.10
C ASN A 20 0.20 -21.00 13.32
N HIS A 21 0.22 -19.89 12.58
CA HIS A 21 -0.61 -18.74 12.87
C HIS A 21 -1.49 -18.28 11.70
N ILE A 22 -1.03 -18.39 10.46
CA ILE A 22 -1.82 -17.88 9.32
C ILE A 22 -2.81 -18.95 8.84
N TYR A 23 -2.33 -20.11 8.40
CA TYR A 23 -3.21 -21.13 7.83
C TYR A 23 -4.28 -21.65 8.80
N PRO A 24 -4.00 -21.87 10.10
CA PRO A 24 -5.04 -22.28 11.05
C PRO A 24 -6.11 -21.22 11.29
N ASN A 25 -5.81 -19.94 11.07
CA ASN A 25 -6.73 -18.83 11.33
C ASN A 25 -7.49 -18.35 10.08
N GLU A 26 -7.34 -18.96 8.91
CA GLU A 26 -8.05 -18.53 7.69
C GLU A 26 -9.58 -18.58 7.84
N SER A 27 -10.10 -19.64 8.47
CA SER A 27 -11.55 -19.73 8.75
C SER A 27 -12.01 -18.68 9.77
N LYS A 28 -11.18 -18.35 10.78
CA LYS A 28 -11.48 -17.29 11.75
C LYS A 28 -11.50 -15.93 11.07
N TYR A 29 -10.51 -15.65 10.21
CA TYR A 29 -10.45 -14.43 9.40
C TYR A 29 -11.70 -14.26 8.53
N ALA A 30 -12.03 -15.27 7.74
CA ALA A 30 -13.22 -15.24 6.87
C ALA A 30 -14.51 -15.00 7.67
N LYS A 31 -14.67 -15.73 8.80
CA LYS A 31 -15.84 -15.54 9.68
C LYS A 31 -15.93 -14.12 10.24
N GLN A 32 -14.82 -13.53 10.68
CA GLN A 32 -14.82 -12.16 11.20
C GLN A 32 -15.24 -11.13 10.13
N ILE A 33 -14.81 -11.31 8.88
CA ILE A 33 -15.26 -10.50 7.74
C ILE A 33 -16.77 -10.67 7.51
N ASP A 34 -17.27 -11.90 7.54
CA ASP A 34 -18.70 -12.19 7.33
C ASP A 34 -19.57 -11.65 8.46
N ASP A 35 -19.11 -11.73 9.70
CA ASP A 35 -19.81 -11.23 10.90
C ASP A 35 -20.02 -9.69 10.85
N PHE A 36 -19.22 -8.95 10.07
CA PHE A 36 -19.43 -7.50 9.87
C PHE A 36 -20.68 -7.17 9.03
N GLY A 37 -21.22 -8.13 8.30
CA GLY A 37 -22.42 -7.96 7.48
C GLY A 37 -22.29 -6.80 6.50
N ASN A 38 -23.21 -5.83 6.55
CA ASN A 38 -23.18 -4.65 5.68
C ASN A 38 -22.17 -3.58 6.11
N ASN A 39 -21.69 -3.62 7.35
CA ASN A 39 -20.68 -2.70 7.88
C ASN A 39 -19.27 -3.32 7.75
N ARG A 40 -18.83 -3.56 6.52
CA ARG A 40 -17.63 -4.34 6.20
C ARG A 40 -16.30 -3.58 6.38
N TRP A 41 -16.37 -2.26 6.45
CA TRP A 41 -15.18 -1.41 6.59
C TRP A 41 -14.75 -1.34 8.06
N GLN A 42 -14.30 -2.48 8.58
CA GLN A 42 -13.86 -2.64 9.97
C GLN A 42 -12.55 -3.40 10.06
N VAL A 43 -11.77 -3.07 11.07
CA VAL A 43 -10.50 -3.77 11.36
C VAL A 43 -10.77 -5.21 11.76
N VAL A 44 -10.08 -6.14 11.14
CA VAL A 44 -10.24 -7.58 11.40
C VAL A 44 -9.43 -7.97 12.64
N PRO A 45 -10.07 -8.36 13.76
CA PRO A 45 -9.39 -8.55 15.04
C PRO A 45 -8.22 -9.54 15.00
N ILE A 46 -8.38 -10.68 14.30
CA ILE A 46 -7.31 -11.68 14.21
C ILE A 46 -6.04 -11.13 13.53
N VAL A 47 -6.18 -10.19 12.59
CA VAL A 47 -5.03 -9.56 11.94
C VAL A 47 -4.22 -8.74 12.95
N GLU A 48 -4.90 -7.96 13.78
CA GLU A 48 -4.25 -7.14 14.81
C GLU A 48 -3.59 -8.00 15.90
N GLU A 49 -4.25 -9.10 16.33
CA GLU A 49 -3.67 -10.06 17.25
C GLU A 49 -2.35 -10.64 16.69
N LEU A 50 -2.34 -11.02 15.41
CA LEU A 50 -1.17 -11.64 14.79
C LEU A 50 -0.07 -10.63 14.43
N LYS A 51 -0.38 -9.36 14.23
CA LYS A 51 0.64 -8.29 14.09
C LYS A 51 1.54 -8.21 15.32
N GLU A 52 0.96 -8.28 16.52
CA GLU A 52 1.76 -8.25 17.75
C GLU A 52 2.63 -9.49 17.89
N THR A 53 2.13 -10.66 17.47
CA THR A 53 2.93 -11.89 17.43
C THR A 53 4.07 -11.76 16.42
N ALA A 54 3.81 -11.24 15.23
CA ALA A 54 4.82 -11.05 14.19
C ALA A 54 5.93 -10.06 14.62
N LYS A 55 5.57 -8.99 15.34
CA LYS A 55 6.54 -8.05 15.94
C LYS A 55 7.44 -8.73 16.96
N ASN A 56 6.85 -9.55 17.84
CA ASN A 56 7.60 -10.29 18.87
C ASN A 56 8.55 -11.34 18.27
N ASP A 57 8.23 -11.83 17.07
CA ASP A 57 9.04 -12.80 16.33
C ASP A 57 10.04 -12.13 15.36
N ASP A 58 10.24 -10.81 15.45
CA ASP A 58 11.09 -10.02 14.53
C ASP A 58 10.73 -10.23 13.04
N LEU A 59 9.45 -10.40 12.72
CA LEU A 59 8.91 -10.57 11.37
C LEU A 59 8.13 -9.32 10.93
N TRP A 60 8.71 -8.14 11.11
CA TRP A 60 8.04 -6.87 10.87
C TRP A 60 8.81 -5.99 9.88
N ASN A 61 8.10 -5.31 8.97
CA ASN A 61 8.70 -4.42 7.95
C ASN A 61 9.81 -5.07 7.10
N LEU A 62 9.67 -6.35 6.74
CA LEU A 62 10.68 -7.14 6.04
C LEU A 62 11.03 -6.60 4.64
N PHE A 63 10.12 -5.84 4.03
CA PHE A 63 10.23 -5.35 2.64
C PHE A 63 11.21 -4.19 2.46
N LEU A 64 11.51 -3.44 3.54
CA LEU A 64 12.20 -2.16 3.44
C LEU A 64 13.73 -2.36 3.52
N PRO A 65 14.47 -2.01 2.45
CA PRO A 65 15.91 -2.28 2.37
C PRO A 65 16.76 -1.28 3.18
N GLU A 66 16.21 -0.11 3.51
CA GLU A 66 16.87 0.88 4.34
C GLU A 66 16.89 0.44 5.81
N SER A 67 18.05 0.01 6.30
CA SER A 67 18.19 -0.59 7.65
C SER A 67 17.88 0.34 8.82
N GLU A 68 17.82 1.66 8.59
CA GLU A 68 17.37 2.64 9.58
C GLU A 68 15.87 2.50 9.86
N TYR A 69 15.08 2.05 8.88
CA TYR A 69 13.62 2.02 8.94
C TYR A 69 13.02 0.61 8.84
N GLY A 70 13.77 -0.35 8.35
CA GLY A 70 13.31 -1.71 8.08
C GLY A 70 14.36 -2.78 8.37
N SER A 71 14.11 -3.99 7.87
CA SER A 71 14.97 -5.15 8.15
C SER A 71 16.28 -5.16 7.36
N GLY A 72 16.43 -4.29 6.34
CA GLY A 72 17.65 -4.13 5.56
C GLY A 72 17.92 -5.27 4.57
N TYR A 73 16.89 -6.04 4.18
CA TYR A 73 17.02 -7.06 3.15
C TYR A 73 17.07 -6.42 1.76
N THR A 74 17.88 -6.96 0.89
CA THR A 74 17.80 -6.66 -0.54
C THR A 74 16.49 -7.19 -1.12
N ASN A 75 16.05 -6.67 -2.28
CA ASN A 75 14.88 -7.21 -2.97
C ASN A 75 15.03 -8.70 -3.33
N GLU A 76 16.25 -9.17 -3.58
CA GLU A 76 16.56 -10.57 -3.85
C GLU A 76 16.36 -11.46 -2.61
N GLU A 77 16.78 -10.96 -1.44
CA GLU A 77 16.57 -11.66 -0.16
C GLU A 77 15.13 -11.62 0.31
N TYR A 78 14.42 -10.52 0.03
CA TYR A 78 13.00 -10.38 0.35
C TYR A 78 12.09 -11.21 -0.57
N ALA A 79 12.53 -11.54 -1.78
CA ALA A 79 11.71 -12.25 -2.76
C ALA A 79 11.06 -13.55 -2.22
N PRO A 80 11.81 -14.51 -1.66
CA PRO A 80 11.21 -15.73 -1.10
C PRO A 80 10.29 -15.44 0.10
N MET A 81 10.58 -14.43 0.90
CA MET A 81 9.71 -14.04 2.02
C MET A 81 8.37 -13.47 1.50
N CYS A 82 8.43 -12.65 0.45
CA CYS A 82 7.25 -12.07 -0.19
C CYS A 82 6.37 -13.15 -0.85
N GLU A 83 6.98 -14.17 -1.45
CA GLU A 83 6.30 -15.34 -2.01
C GLU A 83 5.58 -16.14 -0.92
N ILE A 84 6.27 -16.43 0.20
CA ILE A 84 5.66 -17.13 1.35
C ILE A 84 4.45 -16.35 1.89
N MET A 85 4.59 -15.06 2.11
CA MET A 85 3.45 -14.22 2.52
C MET A 85 2.33 -14.22 1.48
N GLY A 86 2.66 -14.26 0.18
CA GLY A 86 1.69 -14.32 -0.91
C GLY A 86 0.81 -15.57 -0.92
N ARG A 87 1.17 -16.63 -0.22
CA ARG A 87 0.40 -17.88 -0.14
C ARG A 87 -0.96 -17.70 0.55
N SER A 88 -1.16 -16.62 1.30
CA SER A 88 -2.47 -16.23 1.85
C SER A 88 -2.73 -14.75 1.56
N MET A 89 -3.92 -14.40 1.05
CA MET A 89 -4.21 -13.07 0.53
C MET A 89 -4.11 -11.95 1.59
N TRP A 90 -4.35 -12.26 2.87
CA TRP A 90 -4.34 -11.30 3.95
C TRP A 90 -3.06 -11.31 4.81
N SER A 91 -2.20 -12.31 4.64
CA SER A 91 -1.06 -12.52 5.54
C SER A 91 0.01 -11.42 5.46
N ALA A 92 0.23 -10.82 4.28
CA ALA A 92 1.23 -9.77 4.12
C ALA A 92 0.96 -8.55 5.04
N GLU A 93 -0.30 -8.29 5.39
CA GLU A 93 -0.63 -7.23 6.35
C GLU A 93 -0.15 -7.56 7.76
N VAL A 94 -0.19 -8.83 8.17
CA VAL A 94 0.26 -9.27 9.50
C VAL A 94 1.73 -8.90 9.75
N PHE A 95 2.53 -8.80 8.69
CA PHE A 95 3.96 -8.46 8.75
C PHE A 95 4.24 -7.00 8.36
N ASN A 96 3.20 -6.17 8.24
CA ASN A 96 3.27 -4.81 7.69
C ASN A 96 3.94 -4.73 6.31
N CYS A 97 3.74 -5.75 5.50
CA CYS A 97 4.32 -5.91 4.16
C CYS A 97 3.29 -5.84 3.04
N SER A 98 2.08 -5.30 3.31
CA SER A 98 1.03 -5.20 2.30
C SER A 98 1.03 -3.88 1.54
N ALA A 99 0.59 -3.92 0.28
CA ALA A 99 0.27 -2.72 -0.48
C ALA A 99 -1.05 -2.09 0.03
N PRO A 100 -1.24 -0.76 -0.13
CA PRO A 100 -0.35 0.22 -0.75
C PRO A 100 0.76 0.75 0.16
N ASP A 101 0.72 0.42 1.47
CA ASP A 101 1.57 1.03 2.48
C ASP A 101 3.06 0.79 2.24
N THR A 102 3.46 -0.41 1.79
CA THR A 102 4.87 -0.67 1.48
C THR A 102 5.44 0.35 0.51
N GLY A 103 4.76 0.60 -0.61
CA GLY A 103 5.19 1.60 -1.58
C GLY A 103 5.11 3.03 -1.05
N ASN A 104 4.13 3.35 -0.20
CA ASN A 104 4.00 4.67 0.40
C ASN A 104 5.09 4.92 1.46
N MET A 105 5.45 3.90 2.25
CA MET A 105 6.59 3.95 3.17
C MET A 105 7.91 4.15 2.41
N GLU A 106 8.15 3.44 1.29
CA GLU A 106 9.32 3.66 0.45
C GLU A 106 9.40 5.09 -0.10
N VAL A 107 8.27 5.68 -0.52
CA VAL A 107 8.20 7.08 -0.95
C VAL A 107 8.62 8.01 0.18
N LEU A 108 8.06 7.83 1.37
CA LEU A 108 8.38 8.67 2.52
C LEU A 108 9.83 8.51 2.98
N VAL A 109 10.37 7.29 2.98
CA VAL A 109 11.78 7.03 3.32
C VAL A 109 12.71 7.78 2.39
N ARG A 110 12.46 7.72 1.07
CA ARG A 110 13.36 8.27 0.05
C ARG A 110 13.18 9.77 -0.18
N TYR A 111 11.95 10.26 -0.10
CA TYR A 111 11.60 11.60 -0.58
C TYR A 111 10.96 12.50 0.48
N GLY A 112 10.55 11.95 1.62
CA GLY A 112 9.94 12.70 2.70
C GLY A 112 10.92 13.57 3.49
N THR A 113 10.50 14.77 3.90
CA THR A 113 11.24 15.58 4.87
C THR A 113 11.21 14.91 6.26
N LYS A 114 12.00 15.44 7.18
CA LYS A 114 12.01 14.93 8.56
C LYS A 114 10.61 15.01 9.21
N GLU A 115 9.95 16.15 9.03
CA GLU A 115 8.61 16.40 9.57
C GLU A 115 7.56 15.47 8.93
N GLN A 116 7.62 15.25 7.61
CA GLN A 116 6.76 14.31 6.92
C GLN A 116 6.99 12.86 7.38
N LYS A 117 8.24 12.47 7.62
CA LYS A 117 8.58 11.16 8.18
C LYS A 117 8.06 10.98 9.60
N GLU A 118 8.24 11.98 10.45
CA GLU A 118 7.73 11.95 11.82
C GLU A 118 6.19 11.83 11.85
N LYS A 119 5.51 12.60 10.99
CA LYS A 119 4.04 12.64 10.96
C LYS A 119 3.41 11.40 10.33
N TYR A 120 3.96 10.89 9.23
CA TYR A 120 3.32 9.87 8.41
C TYR A 120 4.06 8.53 8.39
N LEU A 121 5.40 8.54 8.24
CA LEU A 121 6.17 7.30 8.12
C LEU A 121 6.25 6.54 9.44
N THR A 122 6.55 7.22 10.52
CA THR A 122 6.69 6.58 11.84
C THR A 122 5.45 5.77 12.22
N PRO A 123 4.23 6.34 12.21
CA PRO A 123 3.04 5.56 12.56
C PRO A 123 2.68 4.48 11.52
N LEU A 124 3.07 4.62 10.24
CA LEU A 124 2.95 3.54 9.25
C LEU A 124 3.89 2.37 9.56
N LEU A 125 5.17 2.66 9.89
CA LEU A 125 6.15 1.63 10.27
C LEU A 125 5.74 0.90 11.54
N GLU A 126 5.08 1.58 12.47
CA GLU A 126 4.52 0.98 13.68
C GLU A 126 3.24 0.16 13.41
N GLY A 127 2.64 0.29 12.23
CA GLY A 127 1.37 -0.35 11.86
C GLY A 127 0.14 0.27 12.53
N LYS A 128 0.26 1.48 13.08
CA LYS A 128 -0.82 2.21 13.76
C LYS A 128 -1.82 2.83 12.80
N ILE A 129 -1.36 3.23 11.63
CA ILE A 129 -2.17 3.83 10.57
C ILE A 129 -1.97 3.07 9.26
N ARG A 130 -2.86 3.36 8.31
CA ARG A 130 -2.75 2.96 6.91
C ARG A 130 -2.76 4.19 6.02
N SER A 131 -2.50 3.98 4.74
CA SER A 131 -2.44 5.04 3.73
C SER A 131 -3.04 4.59 2.41
N ALA A 132 -3.23 5.54 1.50
CA ALA A 132 -3.63 5.21 0.14
C ALA A 132 -2.83 6.03 -0.89
N PHE A 133 -2.79 5.55 -2.13
CA PHE A 133 -2.09 6.18 -3.23
C PHE A 133 -3.09 6.58 -4.32
N ALA A 134 -3.35 7.89 -4.42
CA ALA A 134 -4.36 8.48 -5.28
C ALA A 134 -3.73 9.00 -6.59
N MET A 135 -3.53 8.09 -7.57
CA MET A 135 -2.87 8.41 -8.84
C MET A 135 -3.82 8.32 -10.03
N THR A 136 -4.45 7.17 -10.25
CA THR A 136 -5.24 6.91 -11.45
C THR A 136 -6.57 7.64 -11.45
N GLU A 137 -7.07 7.96 -12.65
CA GLU A 137 -8.27 8.77 -12.89
C GLU A 137 -9.25 8.05 -13.81
N PRO A 138 -10.58 8.21 -13.61
CA PRO A 138 -11.58 7.54 -14.43
C PRO A 138 -11.72 8.15 -15.85
N ALA A 139 -11.40 9.42 -16.02
CA ALA A 139 -11.66 10.16 -17.26
C ALA A 139 -10.58 9.97 -18.32
N VAL A 140 -9.39 9.49 -17.96
CA VAL A 140 -8.22 9.41 -18.84
C VAL A 140 -7.52 8.06 -18.75
N ALA A 141 -6.70 7.72 -19.75
CA ALA A 141 -5.86 6.52 -19.76
C ALA A 141 -4.68 6.68 -18.78
N SER A 142 -4.99 6.71 -17.50
CA SER A 142 -4.10 7.07 -16.40
C SER A 142 -3.09 5.99 -15.98
N SER A 143 -3.03 4.85 -16.69
CA SER A 143 -1.90 3.91 -16.61
C SER A 143 -0.59 4.58 -17.07
N ASP A 144 -0.70 5.51 -18.01
CA ASP A 144 0.35 6.48 -18.29
C ASP A 144 0.13 7.70 -17.38
N ALA A 145 1.06 7.88 -16.44
CA ALA A 145 0.99 8.95 -15.46
C ALA A 145 1.06 10.37 -16.06
N THR A 146 1.49 10.50 -17.31
CA THR A 146 1.51 11.80 -18.02
C THR A 146 0.12 12.27 -18.45
N ASN A 147 -0.84 11.33 -18.54
CA ASN A 147 -2.22 11.64 -18.96
C ASN A 147 -3.12 12.16 -17.83
N ILE A 148 -2.68 12.12 -16.57
CA ILE A 148 -3.52 12.60 -15.47
C ILE A 148 -3.89 14.07 -15.67
N GLU A 149 -5.10 14.45 -15.24
CA GLU A 149 -5.67 15.79 -15.41
C GLU A 149 -5.95 16.50 -14.08
N SER A 150 -5.95 15.77 -12.96
CA SER A 150 -6.13 16.38 -11.64
C SER A 150 -5.10 17.48 -11.39
N GLU A 151 -5.55 18.60 -10.83
CA GLU A 151 -4.76 19.81 -10.64
C GLU A 151 -4.24 19.96 -9.22
N ILE A 152 -3.05 20.53 -9.10
CA ILE A 152 -2.45 21.05 -7.86
C ILE A 152 -2.03 22.48 -8.16
N LYS A 153 -2.73 23.47 -7.66
CA LYS A 153 -2.44 24.89 -7.91
C LYS A 153 -2.04 25.60 -6.63
N MET A 154 -0.99 26.40 -6.70
CA MET A 154 -0.66 27.32 -5.61
C MET A 154 -1.61 28.52 -5.63
N GLU A 155 -2.34 28.72 -4.53
CA GLU A 155 -3.19 29.89 -4.29
C GLU A 155 -2.81 30.55 -2.97
N GLY A 156 -2.20 31.71 -3.04
CA GLY A 156 -1.65 32.38 -1.87
C GLY A 156 -0.52 31.55 -1.23
N ASN A 157 -0.76 31.04 -0.04
CA ASN A 157 0.20 30.22 0.71
C ASN A 157 -0.25 28.77 0.88
N GLN A 158 -1.14 28.28 0.04
CA GLN A 158 -1.66 26.90 0.08
C GLN A 158 -1.74 26.31 -1.32
N TYR A 159 -1.59 25.01 -1.43
CA TYR A 159 -2.01 24.26 -2.61
C TYR A 159 -3.50 23.99 -2.56
N VAL A 160 -4.17 24.20 -3.69
CA VAL A 160 -5.57 23.86 -3.94
C VAL A 160 -5.61 22.70 -4.91
N ILE A 161 -6.30 21.64 -4.53
CA ILE A 161 -6.30 20.37 -5.24
C ILE A 161 -7.71 20.07 -5.73
N ASN A 162 -7.81 19.77 -7.05
CA ASN A 162 -9.05 19.40 -7.70
C ASN A 162 -8.84 18.17 -8.60
N GLY A 163 -9.80 17.25 -8.60
CA GLY A 163 -9.81 16.09 -9.48
C GLY A 163 -10.57 14.89 -8.91
N THR A 164 -10.67 13.84 -9.71
CA THR A 164 -11.28 12.58 -9.29
C THR A 164 -10.28 11.45 -9.47
N LYS A 165 -10.06 10.70 -8.43
CA LYS A 165 -9.20 9.51 -8.42
C LYS A 165 -10.04 8.25 -8.24
N TRP A 166 -9.61 7.15 -8.84
CA TRP A 166 -10.26 5.87 -8.69
C TRP A 166 -9.24 4.75 -8.47
N TRP A 167 -9.75 3.56 -8.15
CA TRP A 167 -8.93 2.42 -7.77
C TRP A 167 -7.89 2.76 -6.70
N THR A 168 -8.29 3.68 -5.79
CA THR A 168 -7.45 4.11 -4.68
C THR A 168 -7.53 3.07 -3.56
N SER A 169 -6.65 2.08 -3.66
CA SER A 169 -6.61 0.94 -2.72
C SER A 169 -6.24 1.40 -1.32
N GLY A 170 -6.92 0.84 -0.32
CA GLY A 170 -6.72 1.18 1.09
C GLY A 170 -7.51 2.40 1.57
N ALA A 171 -8.16 3.15 0.68
CA ALA A 171 -8.87 4.36 1.05
C ALA A 171 -10.16 4.12 1.85
N MET A 172 -10.74 2.91 1.75
CA MET A 172 -11.93 2.51 2.53
C MET A 172 -11.56 2.06 3.95
N ASP A 173 -10.29 1.74 4.21
CA ASP A 173 -9.84 1.25 5.51
C ASP A 173 -10.03 2.35 6.59
N PRO A 174 -10.67 2.03 7.73
CA PRO A 174 -10.88 2.99 8.81
C PRO A 174 -9.57 3.53 9.40
N ARG A 175 -8.47 2.81 9.25
CA ARG A 175 -7.12 3.21 9.70
C ARG A 175 -6.39 4.07 8.68
N CYS A 176 -6.91 4.25 7.45
CA CYS A 176 -6.31 5.16 6.46
C CYS A 176 -6.35 6.58 7.01
N GLN A 177 -5.19 7.25 7.09
CA GLN A 177 -5.07 8.59 7.67
C GLN A 177 -4.63 9.63 6.65
N PHE A 178 -4.03 9.22 5.52
CA PHE A 178 -3.60 10.16 4.49
C PHE A 178 -3.53 9.52 3.11
N TYR A 179 -3.49 10.39 2.11
CA TYR A 179 -3.31 10.06 0.70
C TYR A 179 -1.98 10.63 0.20
N ILE A 180 -1.26 9.86 -0.63
CA ILE A 180 -0.28 10.43 -1.55
C ILE A 180 -1.02 10.70 -2.86
N PHE A 181 -1.25 11.97 -3.16
CA PHE A 181 -1.99 12.40 -4.32
C PHE A 181 -1.05 12.86 -5.43
N MET A 182 -1.29 12.43 -6.67
CA MET A 182 -0.57 12.87 -7.85
C MET A 182 -1.46 13.76 -8.71
N GLY A 183 -0.97 14.97 -9.05
CA GLY A 183 -1.68 15.93 -9.90
C GLY A 183 -0.70 16.80 -10.68
N LYS A 184 -1.19 17.57 -11.62
CA LYS A 184 -0.39 18.54 -12.41
C LYS A 184 -0.23 19.85 -11.65
N THR A 185 1.02 20.29 -11.47
CA THR A 185 1.37 21.63 -10.97
C THR A 185 1.71 22.58 -12.12
N ASP A 186 2.28 22.04 -13.21
CA ASP A 186 2.68 22.83 -14.39
C ASP A 186 2.27 22.09 -15.68
N PRO A 187 0.97 22.16 -16.07
CA PRO A 187 0.46 21.44 -17.24
C PRO A 187 1.08 21.88 -18.56
N ASP A 188 1.63 23.09 -18.62
CA ASP A 188 2.23 23.69 -19.83
C ASP A 188 3.72 23.41 -19.96
N ASN A 189 4.33 22.69 -19.02
CA ASN A 189 5.75 22.36 -19.07
C ASN A 189 6.07 21.53 -20.32
N GLU A 190 7.05 21.97 -21.11
CA GLU A 190 7.50 21.29 -22.34
C GLU A 190 7.94 19.83 -22.07
N ASN A 191 8.47 19.57 -20.89
CA ASN A 191 8.81 18.22 -20.47
C ASN A 191 7.60 17.58 -19.76
N ILE A 192 6.88 16.70 -20.46
CA ILE A 192 5.68 16.04 -19.97
C ILE A 192 5.90 15.28 -18.63
N HIS A 193 7.13 14.86 -18.34
CA HIS A 193 7.49 14.18 -17.09
C HIS A 193 7.75 15.13 -15.92
N LYS A 194 7.68 16.44 -16.15
CA LYS A 194 7.81 17.50 -15.12
C LYS A 194 6.50 18.23 -14.86
N GLN A 195 5.42 17.85 -15.51
CA GLN A 195 4.11 18.47 -15.29
C GLN A 195 3.50 18.06 -13.94
N GLN A 196 3.84 16.87 -13.42
CA GLN A 196 3.19 16.28 -12.27
C GLN A 196 4.02 16.45 -10.99
N SER A 197 3.29 16.59 -9.89
CA SER A 197 3.81 16.60 -8.52
C SER A 197 3.08 15.60 -7.65
N MET A 198 3.65 15.26 -6.50
CA MET A 198 2.99 14.48 -5.47
C MET A 198 2.88 15.28 -4.18
N ILE A 199 1.74 15.17 -3.53
CA ILE A 199 1.43 15.90 -2.31
C ILE A 199 0.73 15.01 -1.28
N LEU A 200 1.04 15.23 0.00
CA LEU A 200 0.41 14.52 1.11
C LEU A 200 -0.87 15.23 1.53
N ILE A 201 -1.95 14.49 1.67
CA ILE A 201 -3.26 15.02 2.05
C ILE A 201 -3.79 14.19 3.21
N ASP A 202 -4.05 14.82 4.36
CA ASP A 202 -4.71 14.16 5.49
C ASP A 202 -6.13 13.75 5.08
N LYS A 203 -6.59 12.56 5.50
CA LYS A 203 -7.87 11.99 5.10
C LYS A 203 -9.07 12.90 5.37
N ASP A 204 -9.04 13.58 6.51
CA ASP A 204 -10.15 14.41 6.97
C ASP A 204 -10.08 15.86 6.46
N THR A 205 -9.21 16.14 5.47
CA THR A 205 -9.13 17.47 4.86
C THR A 205 -10.45 17.80 4.17
N PRO A 206 -11.05 18.99 4.42
CA PRO A 206 -12.29 19.40 3.77
C PRO A 206 -12.19 19.36 2.25
N GLY A 207 -13.26 18.92 1.58
CA GLY A 207 -13.32 18.81 0.12
C GLY A 207 -13.03 17.41 -0.42
N ILE A 208 -12.69 16.44 0.44
CA ILE A 208 -12.52 15.05 0.07
C ILE A 208 -13.85 14.31 0.23
N ASN A 209 -14.29 13.65 -0.85
CA ASN A 209 -15.52 12.87 -0.87
C ASN A 209 -15.28 11.49 -1.47
N ILE A 210 -15.35 10.45 -0.64
CA ILE A 210 -15.35 9.05 -1.11
C ILE A 210 -16.72 8.77 -1.72
N LYS A 211 -16.79 8.64 -3.05
CA LYS A 211 -18.05 8.44 -3.80
C LYS A 211 -18.58 7.02 -3.67
N ARG A 212 -17.70 6.04 -3.78
CA ARG A 212 -18.05 4.62 -3.72
C ARG A 212 -16.80 3.74 -3.62
N HIS A 213 -16.99 2.49 -3.21
CA HIS A 213 -16.01 1.44 -3.42
C HIS A 213 -16.17 0.84 -4.83
N LEU A 214 -15.10 0.28 -5.36
CA LEU A 214 -15.04 -0.37 -6.68
C LEU A 214 -14.73 -1.85 -6.48
N PRO A 215 -15.70 -2.76 -6.73
CA PRO A 215 -15.48 -4.19 -6.57
C PRO A 215 -14.67 -4.78 -7.72
N VAL A 216 -13.86 -5.81 -7.41
CA VAL A 216 -13.13 -6.61 -8.40
C VAL A 216 -13.79 -7.98 -8.48
N PHE A 217 -14.37 -8.34 -9.61
CA PHE A 217 -15.13 -9.60 -9.79
C PHE A 217 -16.20 -9.84 -8.71
N GLY A 218 -16.80 -8.77 -8.19
CA GLY A 218 -17.81 -8.84 -7.13
C GLY A 218 -17.26 -8.84 -5.70
N TYR A 219 -15.96 -8.90 -5.50
CA TYR A 219 -15.31 -8.78 -4.19
C TYR A 219 -15.02 -7.32 -3.85
N ASP A 220 -15.34 -6.91 -2.62
CA ASP A 220 -15.16 -5.54 -2.13
C ASP A 220 -13.76 -5.27 -1.54
N ASP A 221 -12.99 -6.34 -1.28
CA ASP A 221 -11.65 -6.33 -0.69
C ASP A 221 -11.60 -5.62 0.69
N ALA A 222 -12.70 -5.77 1.46
CA ALA A 222 -12.79 -5.20 2.80
C ALA A 222 -11.74 -5.82 3.75
N PRO A 223 -11.16 -5.03 4.68
CA PRO A 223 -11.47 -3.63 5.00
C PRO A 223 -10.77 -2.58 4.12
N HIS A 224 -9.84 -2.97 3.26
CA HIS A 224 -9.01 -2.03 2.50
C HIS A 224 -9.79 -1.31 1.41
N GLY A 225 -10.49 -2.06 0.58
CA GLY A 225 -11.28 -1.58 -0.55
C GLY A 225 -10.51 -0.76 -1.57
N HIS A 226 -11.18 -0.47 -2.68
CA HIS A 226 -10.68 0.40 -3.74
C HIS A 226 -11.69 1.53 -3.92
N ALA A 227 -11.32 2.77 -3.66
CA ALA A 227 -12.26 3.88 -3.69
C ALA A 227 -12.20 4.70 -4.99
N GLU A 228 -13.36 5.22 -5.37
CA GLU A 228 -13.48 6.41 -6.22
C GLU A 228 -13.64 7.62 -5.30
N ILE A 229 -12.73 8.61 -5.43
CA ILE A 229 -12.63 9.75 -4.53
C ILE A 229 -12.62 11.03 -5.36
N GLU A 230 -13.50 11.97 -5.01
CA GLU A 230 -13.51 13.33 -5.51
C GLU A 230 -12.74 14.24 -4.55
N PHE A 231 -11.86 15.06 -5.10
CA PHE A 231 -11.16 16.13 -4.42
C PHE A 231 -11.65 17.45 -5.02
N LYS A 232 -12.26 18.29 -4.18
CA LYS A 232 -12.84 19.57 -4.61
C LYS A 232 -12.41 20.68 -3.67
N ASP A 233 -11.62 21.61 -4.20
CA ASP A 233 -11.05 22.74 -3.45
C ASP A 233 -10.31 22.30 -2.16
N VAL A 234 -9.66 21.14 -2.21
CA VAL A 234 -8.91 20.60 -1.08
C VAL A 234 -7.65 21.44 -0.87
N ARG A 235 -7.53 22.04 0.33
CA ARG A 235 -6.45 22.97 0.65
C ARG A 235 -5.45 22.34 1.60
N VAL A 236 -4.18 22.36 1.21
CA VAL A 236 -3.07 21.85 2.00
C VAL A 236 -1.90 22.83 2.02
N PRO A 237 -1.09 22.84 3.10
CA PRO A 237 0.05 23.72 3.19
C PRO A 237 1.18 23.31 2.24
N PRO A 238 2.07 24.25 1.85
CA PRO A 238 3.14 24.00 0.87
C PRO A 238 4.12 22.89 1.28
N GLU A 239 4.36 22.74 2.56
CA GLU A 239 5.25 21.73 3.14
C GLU A 239 4.76 20.30 2.90
N ASN A 240 3.52 20.07 2.45
CA ASN A 240 3.00 18.76 2.11
C ASN A 240 3.47 18.25 0.74
N ILE A 241 4.10 19.08 -0.10
CA ILE A 241 4.67 18.65 -1.38
C ILE A 241 5.83 17.68 -1.13
N LEU A 242 5.90 16.61 -1.91
CA LEU A 242 6.98 15.63 -1.83
C LEU A 242 8.08 15.99 -2.84
N LEU A 243 9.33 16.12 -2.38
CA LEU A 243 10.53 16.34 -3.22
C LEU A 243 10.51 17.67 -4.03
N GLY A 244 9.39 18.42 -4.03
CA GLY A 244 9.19 19.63 -4.81
C GLY A 244 8.32 19.45 -6.05
N GLU A 245 7.94 20.56 -6.68
CA GLU A 245 7.12 20.57 -7.89
C GLU A 245 7.84 19.93 -9.09
N GLY A 246 7.05 19.33 -10.00
CA GLY A 246 7.53 18.67 -11.21
C GLY A 246 8.29 17.36 -10.96
N ARG A 247 8.26 16.81 -9.73
CA ARG A 247 8.97 15.58 -9.37
C ARG A 247 8.03 14.37 -9.20
N GLY A 248 6.73 14.55 -9.49
CA GLY A 248 5.73 13.50 -9.30
C GLY A 248 5.96 12.25 -10.15
N PHE A 249 6.35 12.40 -11.41
CA PHE A 249 6.65 11.28 -12.29
C PHE A 249 7.86 10.47 -11.80
N GLU A 250 8.92 11.14 -11.35
CA GLU A 250 10.10 10.50 -10.76
C GLU A 250 9.75 9.68 -9.52
N ILE A 251 8.95 10.25 -8.61
CA ILE A 251 8.47 9.55 -7.41
C ILE A 251 7.64 8.33 -7.80
N ALA A 252 6.73 8.48 -8.78
CA ALA A 252 5.91 7.38 -9.28
C ALA A 252 6.76 6.22 -9.80
N GLN A 253 7.80 6.48 -10.59
CA GLN A 253 8.69 5.44 -11.11
C GLN A 253 9.48 4.76 -9.98
N GLY A 254 9.99 5.54 -9.02
CA GLY A 254 10.72 5.01 -7.86
C GLY A 254 9.85 4.11 -6.96
N ARG A 255 8.55 4.43 -6.82
CA ARG A 255 7.58 3.64 -6.06
C ARG A 255 7.10 2.40 -6.78
N LEU A 256 6.74 2.54 -8.05
CA LEU A 256 6.09 1.47 -8.82
C LEU A 256 7.07 0.36 -9.22
N GLY A 257 8.35 0.67 -9.37
CA GLY A 257 9.38 -0.32 -9.71
C GLY A 257 9.42 -1.50 -8.72
N PRO A 258 9.79 -1.28 -7.47
CA PRO A 258 9.79 -2.33 -6.43
C PRO A 258 8.39 -2.94 -6.22
N GLY A 259 7.36 -2.11 -6.17
CA GLY A 259 5.99 -2.57 -5.96
C GLY A 259 5.51 -3.60 -6.99
N ARG A 260 5.85 -3.44 -8.28
CA ARG A 260 5.52 -4.43 -9.33
C ARG A 260 6.19 -5.77 -9.07
N ILE A 261 7.45 -5.76 -8.65
CA ILE A 261 8.21 -6.98 -8.32
C ILE A 261 7.56 -7.68 -7.11
N HIS A 262 7.24 -6.94 -6.05
CA HIS A 262 6.58 -7.50 -4.87
C HIS A 262 5.22 -8.14 -5.21
N HIS A 263 4.44 -7.55 -6.11
CA HIS A 263 3.19 -8.15 -6.59
C HIS A 263 3.43 -9.45 -7.36
N CYS A 264 4.44 -9.51 -8.22
CA CYS A 264 4.80 -10.73 -8.94
C CYS A 264 5.15 -11.87 -7.96
N MET A 265 5.98 -11.57 -6.96
CA MET A 265 6.40 -12.56 -5.95
C MET A 265 5.21 -13.09 -5.15
N ARG A 266 4.33 -12.22 -4.66
CA ARG A 266 3.10 -12.65 -3.95
C ARG A 266 2.20 -13.51 -4.83
N THR A 267 2.06 -13.15 -6.10
CA THR A 267 1.25 -13.91 -7.05
C THR A 267 1.81 -15.31 -7.28
N ILE A 268 3.13 -15.48 -7.32
CA ILE A 268 3.78 -16.80 -7.42
C ILE A 268 3.39 -17.67 -6.21
N GLY A 269 3.53 -17.15 -5.00
CA GLY A 269 3.16 -17.89 -3.78
C GLY A 269 1.69 -18.31 -3.76
N LEU A 270 0.78 -17.43 -4.20
CA LEU A 270 -0.65 -17.75 -4.31
C LEU A 270 -0.90 -18.85 -5.37
N ALA A 271 -0.24 -18.76 -6.52
CA ALA A 271 -0.36 -19.74 -7.59
C ALA A 271 0.14 -21.12 -7.16
N GLU A 272 1.30 -21.21 -6.50
CA GLU A 272 1.84 -22.45 -5.97
C GLU A 272 0.89 -23.10 -4.96
N ARG A 273 0.41 -22.34 -3.97
CA ARG A 273 -0.54 -22.88 -3.00
C ARG A 273 -1.84 -23.34 -3.66
N THR A 274 -2.31 -22.63 -4.66
CA THR A 274 -3.48 -23.02 -5.44
C THR A 274 -3.25 -24.37 -6.12
N LEU A 275 -2.11 -24.54 -6.78
CA LEU A 275 -1.73 -25.80 -7.44
C LEU A 275 -1.65 -26.95 -6.42
N GLU A 276 -0.98 -26.75 -5.29
CA GLU A 276 -0.90 -27.75 -4.21
C GLU A 276 -2.29 -28.17 -3.71
N THR A 277 -3.18 -27.21 -3.54
CA THR A 277 -4.56 -27.45 -3.09
C THR A 277 -5.35 -28.25 -4.14
N MET A 278 -5.16 -27.93 -5.42
CA MET A 278 -5.77 -28.69 -6.53
C MET A 278 -5.27 -30.14 -6.54
N ILE A 279 -3.96 -30.36 -6.44
CA ILE A 279 -3.37 -31.72 -6.39
C ILE A 279 -3.94 -32.48 -5.20
N LYS A 280 -3.92 -31.92 -3.99
CA LYS A 280 -4.50 -32.56 -2.79
C LYS A 280 -5.97 -32.94 -3.01
N ARG A 281 -6.74 -32.07 -3.63
CA ARG A 281 -8.16 -32.34 -3.94
C ARG A 281 -8.34 -33.49 -4.94
N LEU A 282 -7.50 -33.53 -5.98
CA LEU A 282 -7.54 -34.63 -6.96
C LEU A 282 -7.18 -35.98 -6.34
N MET A 283 -6.21 -36.01 -5.42
CA MET A 283 -5.80 -37.22 -4.71
C MET A 283 -6.88 -37.79 -3.77
N THR A 284 -7.88 -37.00 -3.41
CA THR A 284 -8.97 -37.40 -2.50
C THR A 284 -10.28 -37.73 -3.23
N ARG A 285 -10.29 -37.69 -4.56
CA ARG A 285 -11.40 -38.05 -5.43
C ARG A 285 -11.01 -39.26 -6.26
#